data_5cb0d1ec4be1b63f5708092581802146
#
_entry.id   5cb0d1ec4be1b63f5708092581802146
#
_cell.length_a   1.000
_cell.length_b   1.000
_cell.length_c   1.000
_cell.angle_alpha   90.00
_cell.angle_beta   90.00
_cell.angle_gamma   90.00
#
_symmetry.space_group_name_H-M   'P 1'
#
loop_
_entity.id
_entity.type
_entity.pdbx_description
1 polymer ?
#
loop_
_entity_poly.entity_id
_entity_poly.type
_entity_poly.pdbx_seq_one_letter_code
_entity_poly.pdbx_strand_id
1 'polypeptide(L)'
;MLTTRDIETDEDFAQLAALPGIAGVGAVNRILLPMKLRSAQELREAAAQLRGDIVLLYTLDTQFHTESKLVAPLKAVTLGVFASEKSRIVTTCAAAFIDVRTGFVYGVAEGTATEARRSSPWKTEAAIDAARLKTEREAFSGALKEIAKAWTSINAEYNRTTAALR
;
A
#
# COMPACT_ATOMS: atom_id res chain seq x y z
N MET A 1 9.48 7.85 -1.89
CA MET A 1 9.74 7.51 -0.49
C MET A 1 9.88 6.00 -0.45
N LEU A 2 11.03 5.47 -0.10
CA LEU A 2 11.20 4.03 0.08
C LEU A 2 10.61 3.71 1.44
N THR A 3 9.58 2.90 1.47
CA THR A 3 9.00 2.43 2.72
C THR A 3 10.04 1.62 3.47
N THR A 4 10.25 2.01 4.67
CA THR A 4 10.89 1.20 5.68
C THR A 4 9.90 0.11 6.11
N ARG A 5 10.37 -0.97 6.70
CA ARG A 5 9.62 -2.15 7.16
C ARG A 5 8.51 -1.87 8.20
N ASP A 6 8.05 -0.63 8.34
CA ASP A 6 7.06 -0.26 9.35
C ASP A 6 5.64 -0.75 9.02
N ILE A 7 5.40 -1.12 7.75
CA ILE A 7 4.09 -1.52 7.23
C ILE A 7 4.04 -3.02 6.92
N GLU A 8 5.13 -3.55 6.36
CA GLU A 8 5.26 -4.95 5.98
C GLU A 8 5.52 -5.83 7.21
N THR A 9 4.87 -7.00 7.26
CA THR A 9 5.09 -8.00 8.30
C THR A 9 5.64 -9.29 7.70
N ASP A 10 6.21 -10.16 8.54
CA ASP A 10 6.69 -11.47 8.11
C ASP A 10 5.53 -12.34 7.58
N GLU A 11 4.31 -12.14 8.10
CA GLU A 11 3.10 -12.80 7.63
C GLU A 11 2.74 -12.37 6.20
N ASP A 12 2.95 -11.10 5.82
CA ASP A 12 2.73 -10.60 4.47
C ASP A 12 3.69 -11.28 3.48
N PHE A 13 4.96 -11.41 3.84
CA PHE A 13 5.95 -12.14 3.05
C PHE A 13 5.59 -13.62 2.93
N ALA A 14 5.14 -14.26 4.00
CA ALA A 14 4.71 -15.66 3.99
C ALA A 14 3.48 -15.86 3.09
N GLN A 15 2.50 -14.94 3.11
CA GLN A 15 1.33 -14.99 2.22
C GLN A 15 1.73 -14.86 0.75
N LEU A 16 2.65 -13.96 0.41
CA LEU A 16 3.16 -13.82 -0.94
C LEU A 16 3.94 -15.05 -1.38
N ALA A 17 4.77 -15.63 -0.51
CA ALA A 17 5.55 -16.83 -0.80
C ALA A 17 4.68 -18.08 -0.99
N ALA A 18 3.47 -18.10 -0.43
CA ALA A 18 2.52 -19.20 -0.59
C ALA A 18 1.75 -19.15 -1.93
N LEU A 19 1.89 -18.09 -2.72
CA LEU A 19 1.22 -17.97 -4.01
C LEU A 19 1.78 -19.00 -5.03
N PRO A 20 0.92 -19.55 -5.91
CA PRO A 20 1.34 -20.58 -6.86
C PRO A 20 2.41 -20.07 -7.80
N GLY A 21 3.48 -20.84 -7.97
CA GLY A 21 4.60 -20.51 -8.85
C GLY A 21 5.61 -19.52 -8.26
N ILE A 22 5.43 -19.08 -7.02
CA ILE A 22 6.42 -18.25 -6.31
C ILE A 22 7.40 -19.16 -5.58
N ALA A 23 8.69 -19.08 -5.95
CA ALA A 23 9.76 -19.86 -5.31
C ALA A 23 10.25 -19.24 -4.00
N GLY A 24 10.10 -17.92 -3.83
CA GLY A 24 10.48 -17.19 -2.66
C GLY A 24 10.22 -15.69 -2.81
N VAL A 25 10.17 -14.98 -1.70
CA VAL A 25 9.97 -13.53 -1.64
C VAL A 25 11.07 -12.91 -0.80
N GLY A 26 11.64 -11.82 -1.28
CA GLY A 26 12.66 -11.07 -0.55
C GLY A 26 12.47 -9.57 -0.70
N ALA A 27 12.73 -8.83 0.36
CA ALA A 27 12.69 -7.38 0.33
C ALA A 27 13.92 -6.82 -0.40
N VAL A 28 13.72 -5.85 -1.29
CA VAL A 28 14.81 -5.09 -1.89
C VAL A 28 15.36 -4.14 -0.84
N ASN A 29 16.60 -4.36 -0.42
CA ASN A 29 17.25 -3.52 0.55
C ASN A 29 17.63 -2.17 -0.08
N ARG A 30 17.47 -1.09 0.69
CA ARG A 30 17.82 0.27 0.27
C ARG A 30 19.28 0.42 -0.19
N ILE A 31 20.19 -0.39 0.31
CA ILE A 31 21.62 -0.36 -0.09
C ILE A 31 21.82 -0.68 -1.57
N LEU A 32 20.87 -1.42 -2.17
CA LEU A 32 20.90 -1.78 -3.59
C LEU A 32 20.24 -0.71 -4.49
N LEU A 33 19.67 0.31 -3.89
CA LEU A 33 18.93 1.35 -4.60
C LEU A 33 19.68 2.66 -4.59
N PRO A 34 19.67 3.44 -5.68
CA PRO A 34 20.24 4.78 -5.71
C PRO A 34 19.53 5.69 -4.71
N MET A 35 20.19 6.74 -4.23
CA MET A 35 19.61 7.71 -3.29
C MET A 35 18.31 8.35 -3.80
N LYS A 36 18.18 8.50 -5.13
CA LYS A 36 16.98 8.97 -5.82
C LYS A 36 16.65 8.02 -6.94
N LEU A 37 15.56 7.31 -6.82
CA LEU A 37 14.99 6.51 -7.89
C LEU A 37 14.48 7.44 -9.00
N ARG A 38 14.93 7.22 -10.23
CA ARG A 38 14.57 8.01 -11.41
C ARG A 38 13.69 7.24 -12.38
N SER A 39 13.74 5.90 -12.32
CA SER A 39 13.01 5.03 -13.23
C SER A 39 12.69 3.68 -12.62
N ALA A 40 11.68 3.00 -13.17
CA ALA A 40 11.38 1.61 -12.84
C ALA A 40 12.54 0.66 -13.24
N GLN A 41 13.39 1.05 -14.17
CA GLN A 41 14.56 0.28 -14.58
C GLN A 41 15.54 0.11 -13.42
N GLU A 42 15.82 1.15 -12.65
CA GLU A 42 16.73 1.08 -11.49
C GLU A 42 16.22 0.08 -10.42
N LEU A 43 14.90 -0.01 -10.23
CA LEU A 43 14.29 -1.03 -9.35
C LEU A 43 14.49 -2.43 -9.90
N ARG A 44 14.32 -2.61 -11.19
CA ARG A 44 14.49 -3.90 -11.86
C ARG A 44 15.95 -4.36 -11.82
N GLU A 45 16.90 -3.44 -12.00
CA GLU A 45 18.33 -3.72 -11.87
C GLU A 45 18.69 -4.19 -10.46
N ALA A 46 18.16 -3.54 -9.42
CA ALA A 46 18.34 -3.98 -8.04
C ALA A 46 17.72 -5.37 -7.78
N ALA A 47 16.54 -5.63 -8.32
CA ALA A 47 15.91 -6.95 -8.21
C ALA A 47 16.67 -8.03 -8.99
N ALA A 48 17.25 -7.71 -10.14
CA ALA A 48 18.08 -8.62 -10.92
C ALA A 48 19.37 -9.03 -10.14
N GLN A 49 19.96 -8.11 -9.37
CA GLN A 49 21.08 -8.43 -8.48
C GLN A 49 20.71 -9.46 -7.41
N LEU A 50 19.46 -9.47 -6.98
CA LEU A 50 18.90 -10.45 -6.05
C LEU A 50 18.37 -11.71 -6.74
N ARG A 51 18.56 -11.84 -8.07
CA ARG A 51 18.02 -12.91 -8.91
C ARG A 51 16.49 -13.02 -8.85
N GLY A 52 15.81 -11.89 -8.66
CA GLY A 52 14.36 -11.83 -8.72
C GLY A 52 13.87 -11.82 -10.16
N ASP A 53 12.81 -12.56 -10.45
CA ASP A 53 12.15 -12.57 -11.76
C ASP A 53 11.07 -11.49 -11.85
N ILE A 54 10.44 -11.15 -10.72
CA ILE A 54 9.34 -10.21 -10.61
C ILE A 54 9.60 -9.23 -9.47
N VAL A 55 9.31 -7.96 -9.70
CA VAL A 55 9.24 -6.93 -8.66
C VAL A 55 7.78 -6.66 -8.33
N LEU A 56 7.43 -6.75 -7.05
CA LEU A 56 6.23 -6.15 -6.51
C LEU A 56 6.57 -4.74 -6.04
N LEU A 57 6.09 -3.75 -6.78
CA LEU A 57 6.20 -2.34 -6.42
C LEU A 57 4.87 -1.87 -5.84
N TYR A 58 4.89 -1.17 -4.72
CA TYR A 58 3.71 -0.51 -4.20
C TYR A 58 4.00 0.93 -3.74
N THR A 59 2.96 1.73 -3.71
CA THR A 59 2.98 3.11 -3.24
C THR A 59 1.81 3.35 -2.29
N LEU A 60 2.00 4.24 -1.35
CA LEU A 60 0.98 4.68 -0.40
C LEU A 60 0.72 6.17 -0.59
N ASP A 61 -0.54 6.52 -0.79
CA ASP A 61 -1.04 7.90 -0.79
C ASP A 61 -1.96 8.08 0.40
N THR A 62 -1.54 8.92 1.36
CA THR A 62 -2.30 9.18 2.59
C THR A 62 -2.76 10.62 2.63
N GLN A 63 -4.06 10.81 2.71
CA GLN A 63 -4.73 12.11 2.71
C GLN A 63 -5.41 12.37 4.05
N PHE A 64 -5.25 13.58 4.57
CA PHE A 64 -5.86 14.06 5.80
C PHE A 64 -6.99 15.03 5.45
N HIS A 65 -8.20 14.71 5.88
CA HIS A 65 -9.37 15.57 5.69
C HIS A 65 -9.87 16.03 7.05
N THR A 66 -9.99 17.35 7.23
CA THR A 66 -10.64 17.95 8.41
C THR A 66 -11.85 18.71 7.95
N GLU A 67 -13.03 18.27 8.37
CA GLU A 67 -14.28 18.97 8.16
C GLU A 67 -14.62 19.79 9.41
N SER A 68 -14.36 21.09 9.40
CA SER A 68 -14.88 22.01 10.39
C SER A 68 -16.23 22.52 9.93
N LYS A 69 -17.32 22.00 10.50
CA LYS A 69 -18.64 22.57 10.31
C LYS A 69 -18.79 23.78 11.24
N LEU A 70 -18.38 24.96 10.77
CA LEU A 70 -18.77 26.23 11.31
C LEU A 70 -20.26 26.49 10.95
N VAL A 71 -21.17 25.82 11.64
CA VAL A 71 -22.59 26.12 11.59
C VAL A 71 -23.10 26.20 13.01
N ALA A 72 -22.78 27.29 13.67
CA ALA A 72 -23.58 27.71 14.83
C ALA A 72 -24.01 29.14 14.62
N PRO A 73 -25.31 29.45 14.56
CA PRO A 73 -25.76 30.81 14.74
C PRO A 73 -25.30 31.26 16.13
N LEU A 74 -24.89 32.52 16.25
CA LEU A 74 -24.30 33.13 17.44
C LEU A 74 -25.00 32.82 18.78
N LYS A 75 -26.21 32.31 18.76
CA LYS A 75 -26.99 31.94 19.96
C LYS A 75 -26.65 30.57 20.56
N ALA A 76 -25.90 29.72 19.85
CA ALA A 76 -25.51 28.38 20.35
C ALA A 76 -24.24 28.39 21.20
N VAL A 77 -23.47 29.48 21.21
CA VAL A 77 -22.20 29.62 21.97
C VAL A 77 -22.46 29.63 23.50
N THR A 78 -23.64 30.01 23.93
CA THR A 78 -24.00 30.11 25.37
C THR A 78 -24.39 28.77 26.00
N LEU A 79 -24.58 27.71 25.23
CA LEU A 79 -25.02 26.40 25.74
C LEU A 79 -23.94 25.31 25.70
N GLY A 80 -22.65 25.65 25.48
CA GLY A 80 -21.55 24.70 25.55
C GLY A 80 -21.59 23.62 24.44
N VAL A 81 -22.31 23.85 23.35
CA VAL A 81 -22.34 22.95 22.19
C VAL A 81 -21.07 23.18 21.36
N PHE A 82 -20.04 22.45 21.68
CA PHE A 82 -18.81 22.48 20.90
C PHE A 82 -19.08 21.88 19.50
N ALA A 83 -18.68 22.62 18.46
CA ALA A 83 -18.66 22.10 17.09
C ALA A 83 -17.81 20.83 17.06
N SER A 84 -18.41 19.68 16.72
CA SER A 84 -17.66 18.43 16.56
C SER A 84 -16.93 18.47 15.24
N GLU A 85 -15.63 18.67 15.28
CA GLU A 85 -14.77 18.50 14.11
C GLU A 85 -14.66 17.00 13.78
N LYS A 86 -14.93 16.67 12.53
CA LYS A 86 -14.70 15.32 12.01
C LYS A 86 -13.38 15.33 11.27
N SER A 87 -12.44 14.55 11.74
CA SER A 87 -11.19 14.33 11.04
C SER A 87 -11.17 12.92 10.46
N ARG A 88 -10.70 12.80 9.21
CA ARG A 88 -10.63 11.56 8.47
C ARG A 88 -9.22 11.42 7.87
N ILE A 89 -8.64 10.23 7.98
CA ILE A 89 -7.45 9.81 7.24
C ILE A 89 -7.90 8.78 6.22
N VAL A 90 -7.51 8.96 4.97
CA VAL A 90 -7.75 8.00 3.89
C VAL A 90 -6.40 7.63 3.31
N THR A 91 -6.09 6.34 3.27
CA THR A 91 -4.88 5.83 2.62
C THR A 91 -5.27 4.91 1.48
N THR A 92 -4.67 5.13 0.32
CA THR A 92 -4.74 4.23 -0.83
C THR A 92 -3.36 3.62 -1.06
N CYS A 93 -3.30 2.29 -1.11
CA CYS A 93 -2.15 1.51 -1.52
C CYS A 93 -2.36 1.03 -2.94
N ALA A 94 -1.52 1.46 -3.88
CA ALA A 94 -1.50 0.95 -5.25
C ALA A 94 -0.26 0.08 -5.45
N ALA A 95 -0.41 -1.08 -6.07
CA ALA A 95 0.65 -2.05 -6.26
C ALA A 95 0.67 -2.60 -7.68
N ALA A 96 1.86 -2.99 -8.17
CA ALA A 96 2.05 -3.54 -9.51
C ALA A 96 3.08 -4.68 -9.49
N PHE A 97 2.83 -5.73 -10.28
CA PHE A 97 3.80 -6.77 -10.61
C PHE A 97 4.52 -6.40 -11.89
N ILE A 98 5.84 -6.36 -11.83
CA ILE A 98 6.68 -5.95 -12.96
C ILE A 98 7.71 -7.05 -13.23
N ASP A 99 7.75 -7.54 -14.46
CA ASP A 99 8.80 -8.44 -14.92
C ASP A 99 10.17 -7.74 -14.87
N VAL A 100 11.14 -8.36 -14.22
CA VAL A 100 12.46 -7.78 -14.02
C VAL A 100 13.21 -7.63 -15.34
N ARG A 101 13.09 -8.61 -16.22
CA ARG A 101 13.83 -8.65 -17.49
C ARG A 101 13.27 -7.69 -18.52
N THR A 102 11.95 -7.71 -18.72
CA THR A 102 11.30 -6.97 -19.82
C THR A 102 10.70 -5.64 -19.37
N GLY A 103 10.32 -5.51 -18.10
CA GLY A 103 9.55 -4.38 -17.59
C GLY A 103 8.06 -4.49 -17.87
N PHE A 104 7.58 -5.64 -18.35
CA PHE A 104 6.16 -5.87 -18.57
C PHE A 104 5.41 -5.85 -17.24
N VAL A 105 4.28 -5.14 -17.20
CA VAL A 105 3.40 -5.08 -16.03
C VAL A 105 2.35 -6.18 -16.17
N TYR A 106 2.46 -7.22 -15.35
CA TYR A 106 1.52 -8.34 -15.36
C TYR A 106 0.16 -7.97 -14.81
N GLY A 107 0.11 -7.07 -13.84
CA GLY A 107 -1.12 -6.64 -13.21
C GLY A 107 -0.90 -5.55 -12.20
N VAL A 108 -1.99 -4.89 -11.83
CA VAL A 108 -2.06 -3.86 -10.81
C VAL A 108 -3.15 -4.22 -9.80
N ALA A 109 -2.98 -3.77 -8.58
CA ALA A 109 -3.96 -3.96 -7.52
C ALA A 109 -4.02 -2.71 -6.64
N GLU A 110 -5.14 -2.49 -5.99
CA GLU A 110 -5.35 -1.33 -5.13
C GLU A 110 -6.10 -1.75 -3.87
N GLY A 111 -5.75 -1.12 -2.75
CA GLY A 111 -6.44 -1.24 -1.47
C GLY A 111 -6.60 0.11 -0.82
N THR A 112 -7.77 0.38 -0.24
CA THR A 112 -8.06 1.65 0.44
C THR A 112 -8.54 1.40 1.86
N ALA A 113 -8.04 2.18 2.81
CA ALA A 113 -8.50 2.19 4.19
C ALA A 113 -8.83 3.60 4.67
N THR A 114 -9.76 3.69 5.62
CA THR A 114 -10.22 4.97 6.17
C THR A 114 -10.35 4.88 7.67
N GLU A 115 -9.73 5.82 8.38
CA GLU A 115 -9.94 6.04 9.82
C GLU A 115 -10.66 7.37 10.01
N ALA A 116 -11.80 7.37 10.72
CA ALA A 116 -12.57 8.57 11.02
C ALA A 116 -12.82 8.69 12.51
N ARG A 117 -12.62 9.88 13.09
CA ARG A 117 -12.91 10.18 14.49
C ARG A 117 -13.88 11.37 14.61
N ARG A 118 -14.81 11.23 15.53
CA ARG A 118 -15.91 12.20 15.75
C ARG A 118 -15.68 13.24 16.84
N SER A 119 -14.67 13.11 17.66
CA SER A 119 -14.47 14.03 18.80
C SER A 119 -13.02 14.21 19.12
N SER A 120 -12.62 15.46 19.21
CA SER A 120 -11.27 15.95 19.46
C SER A 120 -10.31 15.70 18.29
N PRO A 121 -9.77 16.75 17.67
CA PRO A 121 -8.72 16.61 16.69
C PRO A 121 -7.59 15.80 17.34
N TRP A 122 -6.82 15.05 16.53
CA TRP A 122 -5.60 14.40 17.01
C TRP A 122 -4.73 15.45 17.71
N LYS A 123 -4.82 15.49 19.05
CA LYS A 123 -4.17 16.54 19.84
C LYS A 123 -2.67 16.38 19.91
N THR A 124 -2.16 15.24 19.48
CA THR A 124 -0.73 14.94 19.50
C THR A 124 -0.26 14.37 18.17
N GLU A 125 0.93 14.75 17.75
CA GLU A 125 1.60 14.22 16.56
C GLU A 125 1.67 12.69 16.59
N ALA A 126 1.96 12.12 17.77
CA ALA A 126 1.98 10.67 17.97
C ALA A 126 0.64 9.98 17.67
N ALA A 127 -0.50 10.62 17.98
CA ALA A 127 -1.82 10.06 17.68
C ALA A 127 -2.13 10.12 16.18
N ILE A 128 -1.67 11.17 15.48
CA ILE A 128 -1.77 11.30 14.04
C ILE A 128 -0.93 10.22 13.35
N ASP A 129 0.30 10.04 13.78
CA ASP A 129 1.22 9.04 13.22
C ASP A 129 0.71 7.60 13.45
N ALA A 130 0.18 7.31 14.63
CA ALA A 130 -0.40 5.99 14.91
C ALA A 130 -1.63 5.70 14.03
N ALA A 131 -2.49 6.70 13.80
CA ALA A 131 -3.65 6.55 12.94
C ALA A 131 -3.25 6.44 11.45
N ARG A 132 -2.24 7.18 11.01
CA ARG A 132 -1.66 7.07 9.68
C ARG A 132 -1.10 5.66 9.46
N LEU A 133 -0.23 5.19 10.35
CA LEU A 133 0.37 3.85 10.25
C LEU A 133 -0.69 2.75 10.22
N LYS A 134 -1.75 2.88 11.01
CA LYS A 134 -2.88 1.94 11.00
C LYS A 134 -3.55 1.89 9.64
N THR A 135 -3.93 3.05 9.06
CA THR A 135 -4.59 3.09 7.74
C THR A 135 -3.67 2.64 6.62
N GLU A 136 -2.38 2.94 6.70
CA GLU A 136 -1.39 2.46 5.75
C GLU A 136 -1.26 0.92 5.77
N ARG A 137 -1.23 0.30 6.95
CA ARG A 137 -1.24 -1.17 7.10
C ARG A 137 -2.52 -1.81 6.57
N GLU A 138 -3.69 -1.24 6.90
CA GLU A 138 -4.97 -1.75 6.43
C GLU A 138 -5.11 -1.64 4.91
N ALA A 139 -4.68 -0.52 4.32
CA ALA A 139 -4.67 -0.31 2.87
C ALA A 139 -3.71 -1.30 2.17
N PHE A 140 -2.51 -1.50 2.73
CA PHE A 140 -1.54 -2.45 2.23
C PHE A 140 -2.07 -3.90 2.30
N SER A 141 -2.64 -4.31 3.44
CA SER A 141 -3.28 -5.63 3.57
C SER A 141 -4.43 -5.83 2.58
N GLY A 142 -5.21 -4.79 2.31
CA GLY A 142 -6.23 -4.79 1.26
C GLY A 142 -5.63 -5.02 -0.13
N ALA A 143 -4.59 -4.26 -0.47
CA ALA A 143 -3.87 -4.40 -1.73
C ALA A 143 -3.25 -5.80 -1.89
N LEU A 144 -2.66 -6.39 -0.83
CA LEU A 144 -2.11 -7.75 -0.86
C LEU A 144 -3.15 -8.80 -1.23
N LYS A 145 -4.38 -8.69 -0.72
CA LYS A 145 -5.47 -9.62 -1.06
C LYS A 145 -5.84 -9.54 -2.54
N GLU A 146 -5.89 -8.31 -3.08
CA GLU A 146 -6.16 -8.11 -4.51
C GLU A 146 -4.99 -8.58 -5.38
N ILE A 147 -3.74 -8.37 -4.92
CA ILE A 147 -2.51 -8.92 -5.52
C ILE A 147 -2.59 -10.44 -5.61
N ALA A 148 -2.96 -11.12 -4.52
CA ALA A 148 -3.04 -12.57 -4.50
C ALA A 148 -4.08 -13.11 -5.50
N LYS A 149 -5.23 -12.44 -5.63
CA LYS A 149 -6.26 -12.78 -6.62
C LYS A 149 -5.74 -12.56 -8.04
N ALA A 150 -5.16 -11.40 -8.32
CA ALA A 150 -4.63 -11.07 -9.64
C ALA A 150 -3.54 -12.07 -10.05
N TRP A 151 -2.62 -12.39 -9.16
CA TRP A 151 -1.56 -13.36 -9.40
C TRP A 151 -2.10 -14.75 -9.71
N THR A 152 -3.07 -15.22 -8.94
CA THR A 152 -3.70 -16.55 -9.17
C THR A 152 -4.31 -16.63 -10.57
N SER A 153 -4.98 -15.56 -11.01
CA SER A 153 -5.56 -15.47 -12.34
C SER A 153 -4.50 -15.45 -13.44
N ILE A 154 -3.44 -14.68 -13.27
CA ILE A 154 -2.31 -14.59 -14.21
C ILE A 154 -1.63 -15.95 -14.35
N ASN A 155 -1.34 -16.61 -13.22
CA ASN A 155 -0.67 -17.90 -13.22
C ASN A 155 -1.55 -19.01 -13.87
N ALA A 156 -2.85 -18.99 -13.64
CA ALA A 156 -3.79 -19.92 -14.28
C ALA A 156 -3.84 -19.73 -15.81
N GLU A 157 -3.80 -18.47 -16.28
CA GLU A 157 -3.79 -18.16 -17.72
C GLU A 157 -2.48 -18.60 -18.38
N TYR A 158 -1.34 -18.29 -17.72
CA TYR A 158 -0.02 -18.71 -18.19
C TYR A 158 0.07 -20.24 -18.35
N ASN A 159 -0.41 -21.00 -17.36
CA ASN A 159 -0.38 -22.45 -17.39
C ASN A 159 -1.28 -23.01 -18.48
N ARG A 160 -2.46 -22.41 -18.74
CA ARG A 160 -3.35 -22.81 -19.85
C ARG A 160 -2.68 -22.61 -21.20
N THR A 161 -2.07 -21.44 -21.41
CA THR A 161 -1.39 -21.11 -22.67
C THR A 161 -0.21 -22.04 -22.91
N THR A 162 0.59 -22.34 -21.88
CA THR A 162 1.75 -23.23 -21.99
C THR A 162 1.32 -24.69 -22.26
N ALA A 163 0.20 -25.14 -21.69
CA ALA A 163 -0.34 -26.48 -21.97
C ALA A 163 -0.89 -26.64 -23.39
N ALA A 164 -1.43 -25.58 -23.97
CA ALA A 164 -1.95 -25.56 -25.34
C ALA A 164 -0.86 -25.55 -26.42
N LEU A 165 0.38 -25.23 -26.06
CA LEU A 165 1.54 -25.18 -26.96
C LEU A 165 2.38 -26.47 -26.94
N ARG A 166 2.01 -27.46 -26.13
CA ARG A 166 2.63 -28.81 -26.04
C ARG A 166 1.78 -29.86 -26.72
#